data_307772e6796d68dc5401e39ac33d1070
#
_entry.id   307772e6796d68dc5401e39ac33d1070
#
_cell.length_a   1.000
_cell.length_b   1.000
_cell.length_c   1.000
_cell.angle_alpha   90.00
_cell.angle_beta   90.00
_cell.angle_gamma   90.00
#
_symmetry.space_group_name_H-M   'P 1'
#
loop_
_entity.id
_entity.type
_entity.pdbx_description
1 polymer ?
#
loop_
_entity_poly.entity_id
_entity_poly.type
_entity_poly.pdbx_seq_one_letter_code
_entity_poly.pdbx_strand_id
1 'polypeptide(L)'
;MLLVHAQAQTGATSGIERQEIRAQLKAKQYATISSELGARIKRLPIKDGARFVQGDVLVELDCSVQEAQKIKAKAELDGASHTLRANEQMRALKSIGALEVSLAKSARDRAAAELQTIEAQLEKCLIKAPFAGVMGDRRVQQYEYIQAGQAVIDIFDDSMFEVEFLTPSRWISWLKPGVPFEIEIDELNTVIPVKIIRVGSRIDPVSQSIKVTGQIQNPSRDLKPGMSGQALFKQP
;
A
#
# COMPACT_ATOMS: atom_id res chain seq x y z
N MET A 1 11.02 -49.47 68.04
CA MET A 1 10.15 -49.96 66.98
C MET A 1 9.28 -48.80 66.57
N LEU A 2 9.75 -48.00 65.59
CA LEU A 2 9.05 -46.82 65.09
C LEU A 2 9.01 -46.93 63.54
N LEU A 3 7.82 -47.19 63.08
CA LEU A 3 7.52 -47.26 61.65
C LEU A 3 7.43 -45.83 61.05
N VAL A 4 8.31 -45.50 60.15
CA VAL A 4 8.23 -44.28 59.35
C VAL A 4 7.41 -44.58 58.09
N HIS A 5 6.26 -43.93 57.99
CA HIS A 5 5.42 -43.96 56.77
C HIS A 5 5.97 -42.98 55.82
N ALA A 6 6.46 -43.45 54.68
CA ALA A 6 6.77 -42.63 53.49
C ALA A 6 5.46 -42.33 52.75
N GLN A 7 5.03 -41.08 52.74
CA GLN A 7 3.96 -40.61 51.87
C GLN A 7 4.54 -40.27 50.49
N ALA A 8 4.13 -41.00 49.49
CA ALA A 8 4.38 -40.69 48.10
C ALA A 8 3.46 -39.55 47.68
N GLN A 9 4.02 -38.40 47.37
CA GLN A 9 3.29 -37.32 46.74
C GLN A 9 3.30 -37.55 45.23
N THR A 10 2.22 -38.13 44.72
CA THR A 10 1.88 -38.10 43.28
C THR A 10 1.11 -36.82 43.01
N GLY A 11 1.75 -35.88 42.39
CA GLY A 11 1.16 -34.62 41.93
C GLY A 11 1.80 -34.16 40.64
N ALA A 12 1.73 -34.97 39.59
CA ALA A 12 2.04 -34.52 38.26
C ALA A 12 0.80 -33.82 37.68
N THR A 13 0.62 -32.56 38.03
CA THR A 13 -0.27 -31.68 37.27
C THR A 13 0.43 -31.41 35.95
N SER A 14 -0.01 -32.06 34.89
CA SER A 14 0.33 -31.71 33.51
C SER A 14 -0.27 -30.34 33.19
N GLY A 15 0.41 -29.29 33.64
CA GLY A 15 0.17 -27.94 33.16
C GLY A 15 0.46 -27.92 31.69
N ILE A 16 -0.56 -27.78 30.88
CA ILE A 16 -0.43 -27.38 29.50
C ILE A 16 0.28 -26.02 29.56
N GLU A 17 1.58 -25.98 29.28
CA GLU A 17 2.30 -24.73 29.09
C GLU A 17 1.62 -24.02 27.90
N ARG A 18 0.68 -23.14 28.19
CA ARG A 18 0.19 -22.17 27.25
C ARG A 18 1.34 -21.24 26.93
N GLN A 19 2.09 -21.55 25.92
CA GLN A 19 3.13 -20.67 25.44
C GLN A 19 2.43 -19.45 24.82
N GLU A 20 2.40 -18.35 25.56
CA GLU A 20 1.81 -17.09 25.13
C GLU A 20 2.62 -16.53 23.96
N ILE A 21 2.06 -16.59 22.77
CA ILE A 21 2.69 -16.08 21.57
C ILE A 21 2.04 -14.76 21.23
N ARG A 22 2.81 -13.68 21.40
CA ARG A 22 2.37 -12.34 21.00
C ARG A 22 2.24 -12.26 19.49
N ALA A 23 1.14 -11.69 19.05
CA ALA A 23 0.78 -11.53 17.67
C ALA A 23 0.33 -10.08 17.40
N GLN A 24 0.50 -9.63 16.18
CA GLN A 24 0.12 -8.30 15.74
C GLN A 24 -0.77 -8.38 14.49
N LEU A 25 -1.83 -7.59 14.48
CA LEU A 25 -2.70 -7.43 13.32
C LEU A 25 -2.05 -6.48 12.31
N LYS A 26 -2.06 -6.91 11.05
CA LYS A 26 -1.65 -6.10 9.90
C LYS A 26 -2.75 -6.05 8.87
N ALA A 27 -2.90 -4.91 8.21
CA ALA A 27 -3.74 -4.83 7.03
C ALA A 27 -3.13 -5.66 5.90
N LYS A 28 -3.97 -6.23 5.03
CA LYS A 28 -3.52 -6.97 3.85
C LYS A 28 -2.64 -6.12 2.93
N GLN A 29 -3.00 -4.86 2.76
CA GLN A 29 -2.22 -3.88 2.01
C GLN A 29 -2.08 -2.61 2.87
N TYR A 30 -0.89 -2.08 2.86
CA TYR A 30 -0.53 -0.81 3.50
C TYR A 30 0.38 -0.05 2.54
N ALA A 31 0.13 1.23 2.37
CA ALA A 31 0.98 2.10 1.58
C ALA A 31 1.11 3.48 2.21
N THR A 32 2.34 3.96 2.28
CA THR A 32 2.64 5.37 2.49
C THR A 32 2.68 6.03 1.13
N ILE A 33 1.70 6.86 0.84
CA ILE A 33 1.60 7.58 -0.41
C ILE A 33 2.49 8.83 -0.33
N SER A 34 3.36 8.97 -1.32
CA SER A 34 4.26 10.11 -1.48
C SER A 34 3.90 10.92 -2.72
N SER A 35 4.21 12.22 -2.70
CA SER A 35 4.03 13.06 -3.87
C SER A 35 5.12 12.78 -4.92
N GLU A 36 4.75 12.71 -6.18
CA GLU A 36 5.72 12.64 -7.28
C GLU A 36 6.16 14.03 -7.77
N LEU A 37 5.45 15.09 -7.37
CA LEU A 37 5.74 16.47 -7.75
C LEU A 37 5.95 17.34 -6.52
N GLY A 38 6.82 18.36 -6.65
CA GLY A 38 6.90 19.46 -5.72
C GLY A 38 5.81 20.50 -6.04
N ALA A 39 4.83 20.66 -5.13
CA ALA A 39 3.75 21.62 -5.30
C ALA A 39 3.08 21.96 -3.97
N ARG A 40 2.21 22.98 -3.97
CA ARG A 40 1.34 23.28 -2.82
C ARG A 40 0.13 22.36 -2.83
N ILE A 41 -0.27 21.89 -1.66
CA ILE A 41 -1.52 21.14 -1.49
C ILE A 41 -2.70 22.10 -1.65
N LYS A 42 -3.53 21.86 -2.67
CA LYS A 42 -4.74 22.62 -2.92
C LYS A 42 -5.89 22.12 -2.05
N ARG A 43 -6.06 20.79 -1.96
CA ARG A 43 -7.17 20.18 -1.23
C ARG A 43 -6.82 18.76 -0.76
N LEU A 44 -7.36 18.41 0.41
CA LEU A 44 -7.35 17.07 1.00
C LEU A 44 -8.81 16.62 1.18
N PRO A 45 -9.43 15.99 0.19
CA PRO A 45 -10.88 15.76 0.21
C PRO A 45 -11.30 14.69 1.21
N ILE A 46 -10.43 13.75 1.56
CA ILE A 46 -10.73 12.62 2.45
C ILE A 46 -10.17 12.92 3.85
N LYS A 47 -10.99 12.71 4.88
CA LYS A 47 -10.61 12.89 6.28
C LYS A 47 -9.93 11.65 6.84
N ASP A 48 -9.12 11.83 7.89
CA ASP A 48 -8.48 10.74 8.63
C ASP A 48 -9.55 9.76 9.13
N GLY A 49 -9.30 8.46 8.98
CA GLY A 49 -10.24 7.40 9.32
C GLY A 49 -11.41 7.20 8.34
N ALA A 50 -11.55 8.05 7.32
CA ALA A 50 -12.61 7.88 6.33
C ALA A 50 -12.27 6.81 5.30
N ARG A 51 -13.31 6.17 4.75
CA ARG A 51 -13.19 5.18 3.67
C ARG A 51 -13.10 5.83 2.32
N PHE A 52 -12.41 5.16 1.41
CA PHE A 52 -12.30 5.55 0.01
C PHE A 52 -12.34 4.29 -0.87
N VAL A 53 -12.62 4.47 -2.14
CA VAL A 53 -12.53 3.42 -3.16
C VAL A 53 -11.33 3.64 -4.06
N GLN A 54 -10.90 2.61 -4.77
CA GLN A 54 -9.82 2.70 -5.75
C GLN A 54 -10.13 3.80 -6.78
N GLY A 55 -9.15 4.67 -7.05
CA GLY A 55 -9.26 5.78 -7.98
C GLY A 55 -9.75 7.09 -7.36
N ASP A 56 -10.26 7.08 -6.12
CA ASP A 56 -10.61 8.31 -5.41
C ASP A 56 -9.41 9.23 -5.27
N VAL A 57 -9.66 10.54 -5.37
CA VAL A 57 -8.64 11.56 -5.18
C VAL A 57 -8.36 11.75 -3.69
N LEU A 58 -7.17 11.37 -3.26
CA LEU A 58 -6.71 11.51 -1.88
C LEU A 58 -6.10 12.90 -1.63
N VAL A 59 -5.37 13.42 -2.61
CA VAL A 59 -4.72 14.73 -2.54
C VAL A 59 -4.83 15.42 -3.89
N GLU A 60 -5.17 16.69 -3.87
CA GLU A 60 -5.15 17.58 -5.04
C GLU A 60 -4.04 18.62 -4.85
N LEU A 61 -3.10 18.67 -5.79
CA LEU A 61 -2.02 19.64 -5.81
C LEU A 61 -2.42 20.88 -6.62
N ASP A 62 -1.81 22.02 -6.33
CA ASP A 62 -1.94 23.21 -7.14
C ASP A 62 -0.96 23.12 -8.33
N CYS A 63 -1.53 22.83 -9.49
CA CYS A 63 -0.81 22.66 -10.75
C CYS A 63 -1.14 23.74 -11.78
N SER A 64 -1.51 24.93 -11.33
CA SER A 64 -1.87 26.04 -12.21
C SER A 64 -0.77 26.39 -13.24
N VAL A 65 0.51 26.23 -12.86
CA VAL A 65 1.65 26.43 -13.76
C VAL A 65 1.68 25.36 -14.85
N GLN A 66 1.48 24.09 -14.51
CA GLN A 66 1.45 22.98 -15.46
C GLN A 66 0.25 23.09 -16.40
N GLU A 67 -0.90 23.57 -15.91
CA GLU A 67 -2.07 23.84 -16.76
C GLU A 67 -1.77 24.93 -17.79
N ALA A 68 -1.12 26.02 -17.41
CA ALA A 68 -0.69 27.06 -18.33
C ALA A 68 0.34 26.54 -19.36
N GLN A 69 1.28 25.70 -18.92
CA GLN A 69 2.24 25.04 -19.81
C GLN A 69 1.54 24.12 -20.81
N LYS A 70 0.50 23.37 -20.41
CA LYS A 70 -0.31 22.55 -21.33
C LYS A 70 -0.97 23.39 -22.40
N ILE A 71 -1.56 24.53 -22.02
CA ILE A 71 -2.19 25.44 -23.01
C ILE A 71 -1.16 25.92 -24.03
N LYS A 72 0.04 26.31 -23.58
CA LYS A 72 1.14 26.73 -24.44
C LYS A 72 1.58 25.60 -25.37
N ALA A 73 1.89 24.41 -24.85
CA ALA A 73 2.34 23.27 -25.66
C ALA A 73 1.28 22.82 -26.68
N LYS A 74 -0.01 22.92 -26.32
CA LYS A 74 -1.10 22.65 -27.26
C LYS A 74 -1.11 23.64 -28.42
N ALA A 75 -0.94 24.94 -28.16
CA ALA A 75 -0.87 25.96 -29.19
C ALA A 75 0.34 25.76 -30.13
N GLU A 76 1.49 25.33 -29.56
CA GLU A 76 2.70 25.00 -30.34
C GLU A 76 2.45 23.77 -31.26
N LEU A 77 1.81 22.73 -30.76
CA LEU A 77 1.41 21.56 -31.55
C LEU A 77 0.44 21.92 -32.66
N ASP A 78 -0.55 22.74 -32.36
CA ASP A 78 -1.53 23.20 -33.33
C ASP A 78 -0.83 23.98 -34.46
N GLY A 79 0.07 24.92 -34.12
CA GLY A 79 0.87 25.68 -35.07
C GLY A 79 1.77 24.81 -35.97
N ALA A 80 2.49 23.86 -35.37
CA ALA A 80 3.32 22.89 -36.08
C ALA A 80 2.49 21.98 -37.03
N SER A 81 1.28 21.59 -36.57
CA SER A 81 0.34 20.78 -37.36
C SER A 81 -0.20 21.57 -38.58
N HIS A 82 -0.48 22.85 -38.42
CA HIS A 82 -0.87 23.71 -39.52
C HIS A 82 0.27 23.88 -40.55
N THR A 83 1.51 24.08 -40.06
CA THR A 83 2.69 24.19 -40.94
C THR A 83 2.92 22.90 -41.72
N LEU A 84 2.83 21.73 -41.05
CA LEU A 84 2.96 20.45 -41.74
C LEU A 84 1.91 20.29 -42.84
N ARG A 85 0.64 20.57 -42.52
CA ARG A 85 -0.46 20.47 -43.49
C ARG A 85 -0.26 21.41 -44.69
N ALA A 86 0.18 22.65 -44.47
CA ALA A 86 0.50 23.60 -45.55
C ALA A 86 1.63 23.09 -46.44
N ASN A 87 2.72 22.56 -45.82
CA ASN A 87 3.84 22.01 -46.56
C ASN A 87 3.44 20.77 -47.38
N GLU A 88 2.58 19.89 -46.83
CA GLU A 88 2.05 18.76 -47.60
C GLU A 88 1.24 19.19 -48.82
N GLN A 89 0.43 20.24 -48.68
CA GLN A 89 -0.31 20.83 -49.84
C GLN A 89 0.62 21.44 -50.86
N MET A 90 1.64 22.22 -50.44
CA MET A 90 2.63 22.81 -51.33
C MET A 90 3.46 21.75 -52.05
N ARG A 91 3.78 20.64 -51.39
CA ARG A 91 4.45 19.51 -52.02
C ARG A 91 3.58 18.83 -53.08
N ALA A 92 2.28 18.68 -52.81
CA ALA A 92 1.35 18.15 -53.84
C ALA A 92 1.31 19.01 -55.10
N LEU A 93 1.48 20.32 -54.92
CA LEU A 93 1.62 21.30 -56.04
C LEU A 93 3.04 21.37 -56.60
N LYS A 94 3.99 20.49 -56.16
CA LYS A 94 5.41 20.47 -56.55
C LYS A 94 6.17 21.78 -56.26
N SER A 95 5.69 22.59 -55.30
CA SER A 95 6.28 23.88 -54.94
C SER A 95 7.38 23.79 -53.91
N ILE A 96 7.47 22.67 -53.16
CA ILE A 96 8.53 22.40 -52.17
C ILE A 96 9.02 20.95 -52.27
N GLY A 97 10.19 20.67 -51.71
CA GLY A 97 10.80 19.36 -51.67
C GLY A 97 10.30 18.45 -50.55
N ALA A 98 10.78 17.22 -50.52
CA ALA A 98 10.43 16.25 -49.51
C ALA A 98 11.05 16.58 -48.13
N LEU A 99 12.19 17.29 -48.13
CA LEU A 99 12.92 17.68 -46.93
C LEU A 99 12.08 18.61 -46.06
N GLU A 100 11.44 19.62 -46.63
CA GLU A 100 10.63 20.62 -45.94
C GLU A 100 9.43 19.97 -45.25
N VAL A 101 8.78 18.99 -45.90
CA VAL A 101 7.70 18.21 -45.30
C VAL A 101 8.23 17.35 -44.14
N SER A 102 9.40 16.72 -44.34
CA SER A 102 10.02 15.90 -43.29
C SER A 102 10.39 16.74 -42.06
N LEU A 103 10.95 17.93 -42.25
CA LEU A 103 11.26 18.86 -41.16
C LEU A 103 10.01 19.33 -40.43
N ALA A 104 8.94 19.69 -41.15
CA ALA A 104 7.68 20.10 -40.56
C ALA A 104 7.02 18.95 -39.78
N LYS A 105 7.11 17.71 -40.26
CA LYS A 105 6.65 16.52 -39.54
C LYS A 105 7.43 16.32 -38.26
N SER A 106 8.76 16.40 -38.32
CA SER A 106 9.60 16.29 -37.13
C SER A 106 9.32 17.38 -36.08
N ALA A 107 9.01 18.60 -36.52
CA ALA A 107 8.61 19.70 -35.64
C ALA A 107 7.27 19.42 -34.94
N ARG A 108 6.27 18.94 -35.68
CA ARG A 108 4.96 18.54 -35.14
C ARG A 108 5.10 17.39 -34.15
N ASP A 109 5.90 16.37 -34.48
CA ASP A 109 6.10 15.20 -33.63
C ASP A 109 6.78 15.58 -32.30
N ARG A 110 7.75 16.51 -32.34
CA ARG A 110 8.38 17.08 -31.14
C ARG A 110 7.39 17.86 -30.30
N ALA A 111 6.56 18.72 -30.88
CA ALA A 111 5.54 19.45 -30.15
C ALA A 111 4.48 18.54 -29.54
N ALA A 112 4.13 17.43 -30.20
CA ALA A 112 3.24 16.41 -29.68
C ALA A 112 3.84 15.70 -28.46
N ALA A 113 5.12 15.34 -28.49
CA ALA A 113 5.83 14.73 -27.39
C ALA A 113 5.93 15.66 -26.16
N GLU A 114 6.15 16.97 -26.40
CA GLU A 114 6.18 17.98 -25.33
C GLU A 114 4.81 18.07 -24.64
N LEU A 115 3.72 18.16 -25.39
CA LEU A 115 2.36 18.16 -24.83
C LEU A 115 2.11 16.90 -24.01
N GLN A 116 2.47 15.74 -24.51
CA GLN A 116 2.31 14.47 -23.80
C GLN A 116 3.09 14.44 -22.47
N THR A 117 4.29 15.01 -22.44
CA THR A 117 5.10 15.11 -21.20
C THR A 117 4.39 15.95 -20.16
N ILE A 118 3.82 17.10 -20.55
CA ILE A 118 3.10 17.98 -19.63
C ILE A 118 1.79 17.31 -19.15
N GLU A 119 1.09 16.60 -20.02
CA GLU A 119 -0.12 15.85 -19.64
C GLU A 119 0.19 14.76 -18.61
N ALA A 120 1.28 14.01 -18.78
CA ALA A 120 1.74 13.03 -17.81
C ALA A 120 2.12 13.67 -16.45
N GLN A 121 2.66 14.89 -16.44
CA GLN A 121 2.89 15.63 -15.21
C GLN A 121 1.59 16.08 -14.54
N LEU A 122 0.60 16.52 -15.32
CA LEU A 122 -0.70 16.91 -14.80
C LEU A 122 -1.48 15.75 -14.17
N GLU A 123 -1.32 14.54 -14.68
CA GLU A 123 -1.93 13.35 -14.04
C GLU A 123 -1.44 13.16 -12.62
N LYS A 124 -0.18 13.54 -12.33
CA LYS A 124 0.42 13.44 -10.99
C LYS A 124 -0.05 14.52 -10.02
N CYS A 125 -0.78 15.52 -10.50
CA CYS A 125 -1.40 16.56 -9.68
C CYS A 125 -2.56 16.05 -8.84
N LEU A 126 -3.14 14.92 -9.23
CA LEU A 126 -4.18 14.22 -8.51
C LEU A 126 -3.62 12.90 -7.98
N ILE A 127 -3.29 12.86 -6.71
CA ILE A 127 -2.84 11.63 -6.05
C ILE A 127 -4.07 10.79 -5.77
N LYS A 128 -4.20 9.68 -6.48
CA LYS A 128 -5.35 8.78 -6.42
C LYS A 128 -5.05 7.54 -5.59
N ALA A 129 -6.10 6.97 -5.01
CA ALA A 129 -6.03 5.72 -4.26
C ALA A 129 -5.69 4.53 -5.16
N PRO A 130 -4.61 3.76 -4.88
CA PRO A 130 -4.24 2.59 -5.67
C PRO A 130 -5.12 1.36 -5.39
N PHE A 131 -5.80 1.33 -4.27
CA PHE A 131 -6.76 0.30 -3.83
C PHE A 131 -7.85 0.93 -2.97
N ALA A 132 -8.91 0.19 -2.68
CA ALA A 132 -9.95 0.62 -1.75
C ALA A 132 -9.53 0.39 -0.30
N GLY A 133 -9.90 1.29 0.63
CA GLY A 133 -9.49 1.15 2.02
C GLY A 133 -9.89 2.31 2.91
N VAL A 134 -9.09 2.52 3.94
CA VAL A 134 -9.27 3.56 4.96
C VAL A 134 -8.03 4.45 5.00
N MET A 135 -8.26 5.74 5.11
CA MET A 135 -7.19 6.71 5.35
C MET A 135 -6.66 6.56 6.79
N GLY A 136 -5.37 6.32 6.93
CA GLY A 136 -4.66 6.36 8.19
C GLY A 136 -4.23 7.79 8.54
N ASP A 137 -2.94 7.94 8.86
CA ASP A 137 -2.37 9.22 9.28
C ASP A 137 -2.10 10.13 8.10
N ARG A 138 -2.52 11.36 8.23
CA ARG A 138 -2.18 12.45 7.33
C ARG A 138 -0.94 13.17 7.84
N ARG A 139 0.10 13.23 7.01
CA ARG A 139 1.42 13.79 7.35
C ARG A 139 1.61 15.24 6.93
N VAL A 140 0.61 15.82 6.26
CA VAL A 140 0.67 17.15 5.64
C VAL A 140 -0.65 17.90 5.84
N GLN A 141 -0.62 19.20 5.66
CA GLN A 141 -1.76 20.10 5.81
C GLN A 141 -2.15 20.74 4.47
N GLN A 142 -3.41 21.13 4.35
CA GLN A 142 -3.88 21.94 3.22
C GLN A 142 -3.07 23.27 3.15
N TYR A 143 -2.73 23.68 1.95
CA TYR A 143 -1.90 24.85 1.64
C TYR A 143 -0.42 24.73 1.98
N GLU A 144 0.02 23.62 2.54
CA GLU A 144 1.44 23.29 2.72
C GLU A 144 2.10 23.05 1.36
N TYR A 145 3.36 23.47 1.23
CA TYR A 145 4.19 23.12 0.09
C TYR A 145 4.93 21.81 0.38
N ILE A 146 4.82 20.84 -0.50
CA ILE A 146 5.48 19.54 -0.40
C ILE A 146 6.50 19.36 -1.51
N GLN A 147 7.52 18.55 -1.25
CA GLN A 147 8.53 18.19 -2.24
C GLN A 147 8.20 16.84 -2.92
N ALA A 148 8.80 16.61 -4.09
CA ALA A 148 8.77 15.30 -4.73
C ALA A 148 9.44 14.27 -3.82
N GLY A 149 8.80 13.09 -3.65
CA GLY A 149 9.22 12.03 -2.73
C GLY A 149 8.75 12.19 -1.29
N GLN A 150 8.18 13.34 -0.90
CA GLN A 150 7.68 13.55 0.46
C GLN A 150 6.45 12.69 0.72
N ALA A 151 6.47 11.96 1.84
CA ALA A 151 5.32 11.19 2.31
C ALA A 151 4.17 12.12 2.71
N VAL A 152 2.96 11.82 2.23
CA VAL A 152 1.77 12.68 2.37
C VAL A 152 0.73 12.03 3.27
N ILE A 153 0.39 10.78 3.03
CA ILE A 153 -0.65 10.03 3.74
C ILE A 153 -0.30 8.56 3.83
N ASP A 154 -0.78 7.92 4.89
CA ASP A 154 -0.79 6.48 5.03
C ASP A 154 -2.19 5.94 4.73
N ILE A 155 -2.26 4.87 3.95
CA ILE A 155 -3.52 4.20 3.61
C ILE A 155 -3.41 2.70 3.84
N PHE A 156 -4.52 2.06 4.19
CA PHE A 156 -4.55 0.62 4.38
C PHE A 156 -5.88 0.00 3.95
N ASP A 157 -5.78 -1.23 3.44
CA ASP A 157 -6.92 -2.06 3.09
C ASP A 157 -7.45 -2.76 4.36
N ASP A 158 -8.66 -2.42 4.78
CA ASP A 158 -9.32 -3.02 5.94
C ASP A 158 -10.31 -4.14 5.58
N SER A 159 -10.29 -4.61 4.34
CA SER A 159 -11.12 -5.73 3.90
C SER A 159 -10.68 -7.08 4.49
N MET A 160 -9.39 -7.21 4.76
CA MET A 160 -8.79 -8.39 5.35
C MET A 160 -7.63 -8.03 6.27
N PHE A 161 -7.49 -8.80 7.36
CA PHE A 161 -6.38 -8.66 8.28
C PHE A 161 -5.54 -9.93 8.33
N GLU A 162 -4.24 -9.73 8.33
CA GLU A 162 -3.25 -10.77 8.61
C GLU A 162 -2.79 -10.66 10.06
N VAL A 163 -2.50 -11.78 10.68
CA VAL A 163 -1.93 -11.90 12.02
C VAL A 163 -0.50 -12.37 11.88
N GLU A 164 0.46 -11.53 12.26
CA GLU A 164 1.88 -11.88 12.25
C GLU A 164 2.36 -12.19 13.67
N PHE A 165 3.11 -13.27 13.81
CA PHE A 165 3.70 -13.69 15.08
C PHE A 165 4.97 -14.50 14.87
N LEU A 166 5.77 -14.63 15.92
CA LEU A 166 6.98 -15.45 15.94
C LEU A 166 6.73 -16.69 16.81
N THR A 167 7.07 -17.85 16.27
CA THR A 167 6.98 -19.12 16.99
C THR A 167 8.34 -19.78 17.10
N PRO A 168 8.58 -20.63 18.14
CA PRO A 168 9.77 -21.46 18.18
C PRO A 168 9.90 -22.32 16.93
N SER A 169 11.10 -22.38 16.35
CA SER A 169 11.34 -23.09 15.08
C SER A 169 11.01 -24.58 15.13
N ARG A 170 11.06 -25.19 16.33
CA ARG A 170 10.65 -26.60 16.56
C ARG A 170 9.19 -26.88 16.19
N TRP A 171 8.32 -25.85 16.12
CA TRP A 171 6.91 -26.02 15.74
C TRP A 171 6.69 -26.22 14.26
N ILE A 172 7.71 -26.04 13.42
CA ILE A 172 7.60 -26.20 11.96
C ILE A 172 7.12 -27.61 11.53
N SER A 173 7.30 -28.61 12.39
CA SER A 173 6.85 -29.98 12.14
C SER A 173 5.34 -30.10 11.94
N TRP A 174 4.56 -29.34 12.71
CA TRP A 174 3.09 -29.36 12.68
C TRP A 174 2.48 -28.04 12.21
N LEU A 175 3.19 -26.93 12.30
CA LEU A 175 2.74 -25.59 11.95
C LEU A 175 2.80 -25.41 10.44
N LYS A 176 1.69 -25.66 9.74
CA LYS A 176 1.59 -25.65 8.28
C LYS A 176 0.47 -24.72 7.81
N PRO A 177 0.51 -24.23 6.57
CA PRO A 177 -0.63 -23.55 5.97
C PRO A 177 -1.90 -24.41 6.08
N GLY A 178 -2.99 -23.75 6.49
CA GLY A 178 -4.28 -24.40 6.73
C GLY A 178 -4.57 -24.74 8.19
N VAL A 179 -3.58 -24.77 9.08
CA VAL A 179 -3.80 -25.03 10.50
C VAL A 179 -4.63 -23.90 11.13
N PRO A 180 -5.76 -24.21 11.79
CA PRO A 180 -6.55 -23.20 12.50
C PRO A 180 -5.94 -22.87 13.86
N PHE A 181 -6.09 -21.64 14.29
CA PHE A 181 -5.81 -21.17 15.64
C PHE A 181 -6.73 -20.01 16.00
N GLU A 182 -6.67 -19.53 17.20
CA GLU A 182 -7.44 -18.39 17.67
C GLU A 182 -6.50 -17.27 18.10
N ILE A 183 -6.92 -16.03 17.95
CA ILE A 183 -6.23 -14.86 18.52
C ILE A 183 -7.17 -14.15 19.48
N GLU A 184 -6.71 -13.92 20.68
CA GLU A 184 -7.36 -13.02 21.64
C GLU A 184 -6.78 -11.62 21.47
N ILE A 185 -7.62 -10.69 21.03
CA ILE A 185 -7.23 -9.29 20.78
C ILE A 185 -7.30 -8.53 22.09
N ASP A 186 -6.17 -7.95 22.51
CA ASP A 186 -6.05 -7.28 23.82
C ASP A 186 -6.98 -6.05 23.90
N GLU A 187 -7.07 -5.25 22.84
CA GLU A 187 -7.84 -4.00 22.82
C GLU A 187 -9.37 -4.22 22.79
N LEU A 188 -9.82 -5.39 22.35
CA LEU A 188 -11.25 -5.71 22.21
C LEU A 188 -11.74 -6.80 23.17
N ASN A 189 -10.83 -7.48 23.89
CA ASN A 189 -11.11 -8.67 24.70
C ASN A 189 -11.96 -9.71 23.93
N THR A 190 -11.65 -9.92 22.65
CA THR A 190 -12.41 -10.78 21.76
C THR A 190 -11.51 -11.84 21.16
N VAL A 191 -11.99 -13.08 21.14
CA VAL A 191 -11.31 -14.21 20.52
C VAL A 191 -11.81 -14.37 19.08
N ILE A 192 -10.88 -14.41 18.13
CA ILE A 192 -11.19 -14.45 16.69
C ILE A 192 -10.52 -15.66 16.07
N PRO A 193 -11.24 -16.44 15.23
CA PRO A 193 -10.66 -17.56 14.51
C PRO A 193 -9.74 -17.09 13.38
N VAL A 194 -8.57 -17.70 13.30
CA VAL A 194 -7.53 -17.42 12.34
C VAL A 194 -7.07 -18.71 11.67
N LYS A 195 -6.64 -18.63 10.44
CA LYS A 195 -6.06 -19.75 9.69
C LYS A 195 -4.66 -19.40 9.21
N ILE A 196 -3.69 -20.28 9.44
CA ILE A 196 -2.34 -20.06 8.95
C ILE A 196 -2.37 -20.06 7.41
N ILE A 197 -1.82 -19.02 6.82
CA ILE A 197 -1.67 -18.89 5.37
C ILE A 197 -0.23 -19.05 4.91
N ARG A 198 0.74 -18.69 5.77
CA ARG A 198 2.16 -18.71 5.41
C ARG A 198 3.03 -18.96 6.62
N VAL A 199 4.02 -19.82 6.45
CA VAL A 199 5.14 -20.03 7.38
C VAL A 199 6.39 -19.48 6.72
N GLY A 200 7.19 -18.72 7.43
CA GLY A 200 8.40 -18.09 6.93
C GLY A 200 9.39 -19.10 6.36
N SER A 201 10.17 -18.67 5.39
CA SER A 201 11.21 -19.52 4.75
C SER A 201 12.56 -19.48 5.49
N ARG A 202 12.68 -18.60 6.50
CA ARG A 202 13.94 -18.40 7.24
C ARG A 202 13.69 -18.51 8.74
N ILE A 203 14.56 -19.26 9.41
CA ILE A 203 14.64 -19.31 10.86
C ILE A 203 15.67 -18.27 11.31
N ASP A 204 15.33 -17.47 12.31
CA ASP A 204 16.30 -16.60 12.96
C ASP A 204 17.20 -17.46 13.86
N PRO A 205 18.53 -17.47 13.61
CA PRO A 205 19.45 -18.36 14.34
C PRO A 205 19.68 -17.93 15.79
N VAL A 206 19.46 -16.68 16.13
CA VAL A 206 19.69 -16.15 17.48
C VAL A 206 18.49 -16.46 18.37
N SER A 207 17.29 -16.11 17.93
CA SER A 207 16.06 -16.36 18.68
C SER A 207 15.46 -17.75 18.47
N GLN A 208 15.99 -18.53 17.53
CA GLN A 208 15.45 -19.82 17.10
C GLN A 208 13.97 -19.77 16.80
N SER A 209 13.53 -18.66 16.23
CA SER A 209 12.12 -18.41 15.90
C SER A 209 11.89 -18.37 14.39
N ILE A 210 10.63 -18.63 14.01
CA ILE A 210 10.15 -18.51 12.66
C ILE A 210 8.91 -17.62 12.60
N LYS A 211 8.84 -16.75 11.61
CA LYS A 211 7.69 -15.88 11.39
C LYS A 211 6.54 -16.67 10.76
N VAL A 212 5.36 -16.54 11.35
CA VAL A 212 4.13 -17.15 10.85
C VAL A 212 3.11 -16.06 10.56
N THR A 213 2.36 -16.24 9.51
CA THR A 213 1.27 -15.35 9.13
C THR A 213 -0.02 -16.14 9.06
N GLY A 214 -1.02 -15.70 9.80
CA GLY A 214 -2.39 -16.17 9.73
C GLY A 214 -3.30 -15.15 9.08
N GLN A 215 -4.46 -15.57 8.63
CA GLN A 215 -5.52 -14.72 8.08
C GLN A 215 -6.76 -14.83 8.95
N ILE A 216 -7.32 -13.70 9.37
CA ILE A 216 -8.59 -13.63 10.08
C ILE A 216 -9.71 -14.07 9.16
N GLN A 217 -10.57 -14.96 9.69
CA GLN A 217 -11.75 -15.46 9.00
C GLN A 217 -12.89 -14.51 9.21
N ASN A 218 -13.50 -13.75 8.54
CA ASN A 218 -14.59 -12.78 8.80
C ASN A 218 -14.17 -11.63 9.73
N PRO A 219 -13.36 -10.69 9.26
CA PRO A 219 -12.92 -9.57 10.07
C PRO A 219 -14.08 -8.65 10.48
N SER A 220 -14.14 -8.28 11.76
CA SER A 220 -15.03 -7.23 12.25
C SER A 220 -14.52 -5.85 11.81
N ARG A 221 -15.44 -4.89 11.67
CA ARG A 221 -15.11 -3.48 11.38
C ARG A 221 -14.35 -2.76 12.50
N ASP A 222 -14.36 -3.32 13.70
CA ASP A 222 -13.68 -2.76 14.86
C ASP A 222 -12.18 -3.05 14.85
N LEU A 223 -11.75 -4.03 14.06
CA LEU A 223 -10.34 -4.37 13.91
C LEU A 223 -9.58 -3.25 13.20
N LYS A 224 -8.40 -2.97 13.74
CA LYS A 224 -7.49 -1.97 13.17
C LYS A 224 -6.08 -2.54 13.02
N PRO A 225 -5.34 -2.14 11.99
CA PRO A 225 -3.94 -2.48 11.89
C PRO A 225 -3.18 -1.96 13.12
N GLY A 226 -2.23 -2.74 13.62
CA GLY A 226 -1.46 -2.39 14.81
C GLY A 226 -2.01 -2.95 16.12
N MET A 227 -3.25 -3.41 16.16
CA MET A 227 -3.77 -4.13 17.31
C MET A 227 -2.92 -5.36 17.62
N SER A 228 -2.81 -5.69 18.90
CA SER A 228 -2.02 -6.79 19.39
C SER A 228 -2.88 -7.81 20.12
N GLY A 229 -2.34 -9.01 20.32
CA GLY A 229 -3.05 -10.07 21.01
C GLY A 229 -2.19 -11.29 21.25
N GLN A 230 -2.83 -12.31 21.78
CA GLN A 230 -2.21 -13.60 22.07
C GLN A 230 -2.73 -14.66 21.09
N ALA A 231 -1.82 -15.32 20.39
CA ALA A 231 -2.17 -16.47 19.56
C ALA A 231 -2.32 -17.72 20.42
N LEU A 232 -3.51 -18.32 20.37
CA LEU A 232 -3.90 -19.48 21.14
C LEU A 232 -3.90 -20.73 20.24
N PHE A 233 -2.98 -21.65 20.49
CA PHE A 233 -2.86 -22.89 19.76
C PHE A 233 -3.36 -24.06 20.58
N LYS A 234 -4.12 -24.95 19.95
CA LYS A 234 -4.35 -26.29 20.46
C LYS A 234 -3.23 -27.17 19.91
N GLN A 235 -2.20 -27.39 20.74
CA GLN A 235 -1.10 -28.29 20.35
C GLN A 235 -1.65 -29.71 20.15
N PRO A 236 -1.16 -30.41 19.11
CA PRO A 236 -1.52 -31.83 18.89
C PRO A 236 -0.95 -32.74 19.96
#